data_5ec06b029710a2346ffdd5b4e400a019
#
_entry.id   5ec06b029710a2346ffdd5b4e400a019
#
_cell.length_a   1.000
_cell.length_b   1.000
_cell.length_c   1.000
_cell.angle_alpha   90.00
_cell.angle_beta   90.00
_cell.angle_gamma   90.00
#
_symmetry.space_group_name_H-M   'P 1'
#
loop_
_entity.id
_entity.type
_entity.pdbx_description
1 polymer ?
#
loop_
_entity_poly.entity_id
_entity_poly.type
_entity_poly.pdbx_seq_one_letter_code
_entity_poly.pdbx_strand_id
1 'polypeptide(L)'
;MGFSAGGHLCATVGALYDRYEDDTHRYDDVSARPDKICLGYPLISLITDIHEGCIENLLGGTDHMEDRRALSAEMILSKDYPKTYLWACEDDTVVNCSHTKMMDDVLNNKKAPHMMHLFESGGHGIGLGEGTPAQGWIEEALAFFEA
;
A
#
# COMPACT_ATOMS: atom_id res chain seq x y z
N MET A 1 1.11 8.70 1.98
CA MET A 1 -0.02 8.33 1.11
C MET A 1 0.50 7.95 -0.27
N GLY A 2 -0.05 6.89 -0.86
CA GLY A 2 0.32 6.44 -2.19
C GLY A 2 -0.81 5.74 -2.93
N PHE A 3 -0.79 5.83 -4.26
CA PHE A 3 -1.78 5.27 -5.15
C PHE A 3 -1.12 4.31 -6.13
N SER A 4 -1.76 3.20 -6.49
CA SER A 4 -1.27 2.24 -7.48
C SER A 4 0.15 1.75 -7.16
N ALA A 5 1.12 1.91 -8.06
CA ALA A 5 2.54 1.65 -7.80
C ALA A 5 3.11 2.52 -6.65
N GLY A 6 2.62 3.77 -6.49
CA GLY A 6 2.95 4.60 -5.32
C GLY A 6 2.36 4.06 -4.02
N GLY A 7 1.24 3.32 -4.09
CA GLY A 7 0.70 2.55 -2.98
C GLY A 7 1.66 1.43 -2.55
N HIS A 8 2.26 0.73 -3.50
CA HIS A 8 3.30 -0.27 -3.24
C HIS A 8 4.50 0.35 -2.51
N LEU A 9 5.02 1.49 -3.00
CA LEU A 9 6.12 2.20 -2.34
C LEU A 9 5.74 2.60 -0.91
N CYS A 10 4.55 3.16 -0.70
CA CYS A 10 4.06 3.49 0.64
C CYS A 10 3.98 2.28 1.57
N ALA A 11 3.45 1.16 1.07
CA ALA A 11 3.31 -0.06 1.85
C ALA A 11 4.68 -0.64 2.23
N THR A 12 5.64 -0.67 1.29
CA THR A 12 7.00 -1.17 1.55
C THR A 12 7.78 -0.24 2.49
N VAL A 13 7.65 1.08 2.36
CA VAL A 13 8.28 2.03 3.32
C VAL A 13 7.76 1.79 4.73
N GLY A 14 6.45 1.55 4.91
CA GLY A 14 5.89 1.21 6.22
C GLY A 14 6.43 -0.08 6.83
N ALA A 15 6.89 -1.02 6.01
CA ALA A 15 7.44 -2.30 6.45
C ALA A 15 8.97 -2.28 6.63
N LEU A 16 9.67 -1.45 5.88
CA LEU A 16 11.13 -1.48 5.73
C LEU A 16 11.82 -0.17 6.18
N TYR A 17 11.12 0.71 6.87
CA TYR A 17 11.63 2.02 7.26
C TYR A 17 12.95 1.95 8.05
N ASP A 18 13.17 0.87 8.80
CA ASP A 18 14.37 0.63 9.60
C ASP A 18 15.57 0.10 8.81
N ARG A 19 15.37 -0.20 7.50
CA ARG A 19 16.45 -0.66 6.61
C ARG A 19 17.10 0.46 5.82
N TYR A 20 16.56 1.67 5.92
CA TYR A 20 17.08 2.85 5.22
C TYR A 20 17.82 3.74 6.20
N GLU A 21 19.14 3.63 6.21
CA GLU A 21 20.01 4.49 7.01
C GLU A 21 20.40 5.74 6.22
N ASP A 22 20.53 6.87 6.90
CA ASP A 22 21.08 8.09 6.34
C ASP A 22 22.60 8.04 6.42
N ASP A 23 23.26 7.75 5.30
CA ASP A 23 24.73 7.70 5.20
C ASP A 23 25.41 9.01 5.64
N THR A 24 24.66 10.11 5.69
CA THR A 24 25.18 11.40 6.14
C THR A 24 25.18 11.58 7.65
N HIS A 25 24.49 10.69 8.38
CA HIS A 25 24.26 10.76 9.82
C HIS A 25 23.64 12.08 10.31
N ARG A 26 23.01 12.83 9.39
CA ARG A 26 22.41 14.14 9.71
C ARG A 26 21.11 14.00 10.48
N TYR A 27 20.40 12.88 10.30
CA TYR A 27 19.04 12.65 10.79
C TYR A 27 18.91 11.37 11.62
N ASP A 28 20.01 10.89 12.21
CA ASP A 28 20.02 9.65 13.02
C ASP A 28 19.03 9.68 14.20
N ASP A 29 18.69 10.87 14.69
CA ASP A 29 17.72 11.07 15.76
C ASP A 29 16.26 11.11 15.28
N VAL A 30 16.03 11.02 13.96
CA VAL A 30 14.69 11.11 13.35
C VAL A 30 14.29 9.76 12.76
N SER A 31 13.22 9.17 13.29
CA SER A 31 12.70 7.92 12.74
C SER A 31 12.13 8.13 11.33
N ALA A 32 12.49 7.25 10.40
CA ALA A 32 11.87 7.18 9.08
C ALA A 32 10.51 6.46 9.09
N ARG A 33 10.08 5.91 10.25
CA ARG A 33 8.80 5.22 10.37
C ARG A 33 7.63 6.18 10.16
N PRO A 34 6.73 5.91 9.20
CA PRO A 34 5.51 6.70 9.07
C PRO A 34 4.60 6.53 10.29
N ASP A 35 3.93 7.58 10.72
CA ASP A 35 2.90 7.49 11.77
C ASP A 35 1.61 6.85 11.25
N LYS A 36 1.25 7.17 10.00
CA LYS A 36 0.01 6.74 9.35
C LYS A 36 0.25 6.47 7.88
N ILE A 37 -0.44 5.50 7.32
CA ILE A 37 -0.35 5.12 5.89
C ILE A 37 -1.73 5.17 5.26
N CYS A 38 -1.81 5.77 4.07
CA CYS A 38 -3.02 5.76 3.26
C CYS A 38 -2.72 5.19 1.88
N LEU A 39 -3.43 4.13 1.50
CA LEU A 39 -3.23 3.36 0.27
C LEU A 39 -4.49 3.41 -0.60
N GLY A 40 -4.39 4.03 -1.77
CA GLY A 40 -5.45 4.04 -2.76
C GLY A 40 -5.17 3.04 -3.88
N TYR A 41 -6.08 2.10 -4.12
CA TYR A 41 -5.98 1.04 -5.16
C TYR A 41 -4.53 0.54 -5.33
N PRO A 42 -3.88 0.13 -4.21
CA PRO A 42 -2.44 -0.14 -4.20
C PRO A 42 -2.09 -1.44 -4.90
N LEU A 43 -0.96 -1.47 -5.61
CA LEU A 43 -0.27 -2.72 -5.86
C LEU A 43 0.36 -3.18 -4.53
N ILE A 44 0.23 -4.45 -4.16
CA ILE A 44 0.74 -5.01 -2.90
C ILE A 44 1.69 -6.16 -3.16
N SER A 45 1.23 -7.15 -3.91
CA SER A 45 2.01 -8.35 -4.22
C SER A 45 2.73 -8.23 -5.55
N LEU A 46 3.98 -8.67 -5.58
CA LEU A 46 4.74 -8.91 -6.81
C LEU A 46 4.80 -10.42 -7.17
N ILE A 47 4.06 -11.25 -6.40
CA ILE A 47 4.03 -12.71 -6.54
C ILE A 47 2.66 -13.18 -7.00
N THR A 48 1.60 -12.64 -6.41
CA THR A 48 0.21 -13.05 -6.64
C THR A 48 -0.52 -11.94 -7.39
N ASP A 49 -1.33 -12.31 -8.39
CA ASP A 49 -2.13 -11.37 -9.20
C ASP A 49 -1.28 -10.25 -9.82
N ILE A 50 -0.17 -10.65 -10.39
CA ILE A 50 0.95 -9.78 -10.75
C ILE A 50 0.61 -8.75 -11.83
N HIS A 51 1.16 -7.56 -11.68
CA HIS A 51 1.21 -6.55 -12.74
C HIS A 51 2.63 -6.52 -13.34
N GLU A 52 2.83 -7.24 -14.46
CA GLU A 52 4.15 -7.45 -15.08
C GLU A 52 4.89 -6.14 -15.34
N GLY A 53 4.22 -5.14 -15.90
CA GLY A 53 4.84 -3.84 -16.19
C GLY A 53 5.36 -3.12 -14.94
N CYS A 54 4.72 -3.28 -13.78
CA CYS A 54 5.24 -2.74 -12.52
C CYS A 54 6.51 -3.48 -12.07
N ILE A 55 6.52 -4.80 -12.21
CA ILE A 55 7.68 -5.63 -11.85
C ILE A 55 8.86 -5.30 -12.74
N GLU A 56 8.64 -5.22 -14.05
CA GLU A 56 9.67 -4.89 -15.03
C GLU A 56 10.27 -3.50 -14.77
N ASN A 57 9.42 -2.50 -14.51
CA ASN A 57 9.88 -1.14 -14.21
C ASN A 57 10.64 -1.05 -12.87
N LEU A 58 10.26 -1.85 -11.88
CA LEU A 58 10.88 -1.83 -10.56
C LEU A 58 12.21 -2.60 -10.52
N LEU A 59 12.26 -3.78 -11.15
CA LEU A 59 13.36 -4.73 -11.03
C LEU A 59 14.19 -4.89 -12.30
N GLY A 60 13.78 -4.30 -13.42
CA GLY A 60 14.45 -4.45 -14.71
C GLY A 60 14.19 -5.79 -15.40
N GLY A 61 13.24 -6.58 -14.91
CA GLY A 61 12.85 -7.88 -15.45
C GLY A 61 11.91 -8.62 -14.51
N THR A 62 11.27 -9.68 -15.00
CA THR A 62 10.28 -10.46 -14.24
C THR A 62 10.84 -11.67 -13.51
N ASP A 63 12.09 -12.06 -13.78
CA ASP A 63 12.72 -13.30 -13.28
C ASP A 63 13.33 -13.17 -11.87
N HIS A 64 13.30 -11.98 -11.28
CA HIS A 64 13.88 -11.67 -9.95
C HIS A 64 12.98 -12.15 -8.81
N MET A 65 12.73 -13.44 -8.70
CA MET A 65 11.75 -14.01 -7.75
C MET A 65 12.09 -13.72 -6.28
N GLU A 66 13.36 -13.66 -5.93
CA GLU A 66 13.80 -13.35 -4.56
C GLU A 66 13.50 -11.90 -4.21
N ASP A 67 13.83 -10.96 -5.10
CA ASP A 67 13.54 -9.54 -4.92
C ASP A 67 12.03 -9.28 -4.91
N ARG A 68 11.26 -9.98 -5.76
CA ARG A 68 9.81 -9.91 -5.78
C ARG A 68 9.21 -10.29 -4.44
N ARG A 69 9.72 -11.37 -3.80
CA ARG A 69 9.30 -11.77 -2.45
C ARG A 69 9.69 -10.74 -1.39
N ALA A 70 10.93 -10.24 -1.46
CA ALA A 70 11.46 -9.27 -0.51
C ALA A 70 10.75 -7.91 -0.57
N LEU A 71 10.06 -7.61 -1.70
CA LEU A 71 9.33 -6.36 -1.92
C LEU A 71 7.81 -6.56 -2.02
N SER A 72 7.29 -7.78 -1.85
CA SER A 72 5.84 -8.01 -1.73
C SER A 72 5.40 -7.60 -0.34
N ALA A 73 4.60 -6.52 -0.25
CA ALA A 73 4.27 -5.89 1.03
C ALA A 73 3.59 -6.87 2.00
N GLU A 74 2.70 -7.73 1.50
CA GLU A 74 1.98 -8.74 2.29
C GLU A 74 2.92 -9.75 2.97
N MET A 75 4.13 -9.92 2.44
CA MET A 75 5.10 -10.89 2.97
C MET A 75 6.03 -10.29 4.03
N ILE A 76 6.16 -8.99 4.10
CA ILE A 76 7.19 -8.28 4.87
C ILE A 76 6.66 -7.44 6.03
N LEU A 77 5.33 -7.35 6.23
CA LEU A 77 4.75 -6.55 7.30
C LEU A 77 5.21 -7.03 8.68
N SER A 78 5.63 -6.09 9.51
CA SER A 78 5.91 -6.30 10.93
C SER A 78 4.64 -6.17 11.79
N LYS A 79 4.73 -6.49 13.09
CA LYS A 79 3.61 -6.36 14.04
C LYS A 79 3.30 -4.91 14.41
N ASP A 80 4.27 -4.03 14.27
CA ASP A 80 4.21 -2.61 14.59
C ASP A 80 3.98 -1.75 13.33
N TYR A 81 3.39 -2.36 12.30
CA TYR A 81 3.03 -1.66 11.08
C TYR A 81 2.14 -0.46 11.38
N PRO A 82 2.35 0.69 10.71
CA PRO A 82 1.62 1.93 10.98
C PRO A 82 0.10 1.78 10.83
N LYS A 83 -0.67 2.61 11.55
CA LYS A 83 -2.12 2.73 11.36
C LYS A 83 -2.42 3.03 9.90
N THR A 84 -3.24 2.19 9.25
CA THR A 84 -3.40 2.18 7.78
C THR A 84 -4.86 2.31 7.37
N TYR A 85 -5.15 3.27 6.49
CA TYR A 85 -6.38 3.32 5.71
C TYR A 85 -6.09 2.84 4.30
N LEU A 86 -6.92 1.94 3.77
CA LEU A 86 -6.75 1.41 2.42
C LEU A 86 -8.09 1.28 1.69
N TRP A 87 -8.07 1.53 0.39
CA TRP A 87 -9.27 1.46 -0.43
C TRP A 87 -8.97 1.08 -1.87
N ALA A 88 -9.97 0.52 -2.56
CA ALA A 88 -9.97 0.25 -4.00
C ALA A 88 -11.41 0.23 -4.52
N CYS A 89 -11.56 0.19 -5.84
CA CYS A 89 -12.84 -0.09 -6.48
C CYS A 89 -12.91 -1.56 -6.91
N GLU A 90 -14.07 -2.20 -6.76
CA GLU A 90 -14.23 -3.62 -7.12
C GLU A 90 -14.14 -3.87 -8.62
N ASP A 91 -14.44 -2.85 -9.43
CA ASP A 91 -14.37 -2.87 -10.90
C ASP A 91 -13.00 -2.45 -11.47
N ASP A 92 -11.96 -2.31 -10.62
CA ASP A 92 -10.61 -1.99 -11.06
C ASP A 92 -10.01 -3.14 -11.90
N THR A 93 -9.75 -2.87 -13.18
CA THR A 93 -9.19 -3.81 -14.15
C THR A 93 -7.69 -3.66 -14.37
N VAL A 94 -7.05 -2.67 -13.73
CA VAL A 94 -5.61 -2.40 -13.86
C VAL A 94 -4.85 -3.03 -12.70
N VAL A 95 -5.26 -2.72 -11.45
CA VAL A 95 -4.78 -3.38 -10.25
C VAL A 95 -5.99 -3.96 -9.53
N ASN A 96 -6.15 -5.27 -9.61
CA ASN A 96 -7.31 -5.94 -9.04
C ASN A 96 -7.45 -5.65 -7.54
N CYS A 97 -8.67 -5.43 -7.07
CA CYS A 97 -8.95 -5.16 -5.65
C CYS A 97 -8.52 -6.31 -4.71
N SER A 98 -8.14 -7.47 -5.25
CA SER A 98 -7.50 -8.57 -4.52
C SER A 98 -6.23 -8.13 -3.77
N HIS A 99 -5.46 -7.19 -4.32
CA HIS A 99 -4.31 -6.60 -3.65
C HIS A 99 -4.69 -5.88 -2.36
N THR A 100 -5.76 -5.07 -2.40
CA THR A 100 -6.28 -4.38 -1.22
C THR A 100 -6.80 -5.37 -0.18
N LYS A 101 -7.53 -6.40 -0.61
CA LYS A 101 -8.01 -7.48 0.27
C LYS A 101 -6.86 -8.27 0.91
N MET A 102 -5.82 -8.58 0.14
CA MET A 102 -4.63 -9.28 0.62
C MET A 102 -3.91 -8.48 1.70
N MET A 103 -3.78 -7.16 1.51
CA MET A 103 -3.19 -6.27 2.52
C MET A 103 -4.04 -6.23 3.79
N ASP A 104 -5.36 -6.12 3.66
CA ASP A 104 -6.31 -6.17 4.77
C ASP A 104 -6.18 -7.45 5.60
N ASP A 105 -6.13 -8.62 4.94
CA ASP A 105 -5.97 -9.92 5.59
C ASP A 105 -4.67 -9.97 6.42
N VAL A 106 -3.56 -9.46 5.89
CA VAL A 106 -2.29 -9.46 6.61
C VAL A 106 -2.31 -8.47 7.77
N LEU A 107 -2.89 -7.29 7.60
CA LEU A 107 -3.07 -6.31 8.69
C LEU A 107 -3.94 -6.88 9.82
N ASN A 108 -5.02 -7.58 9.49
CA ASN A 108 -5.85 -8.31 10.45
C ASN A 108 -5.04 -9.36 11.22
N ASN A 109 -4.26 -10.19 10.53
CA ASN A 109 -3.43 -11.23 11.11
C ASN A 109 -2.34 -10.66 12.05
N LYS A 110 -1.79 -9.49 11.70
CA LYS A 110 -0.81 -8.78 12.52
C LYS A 110 -1.45 -7.97 13.67
N LYS A 111 -2.79 -7.81 13.65
CA LYS A 111 -3.54 -6.94 14.56
C LYS A 111 -3.09 -5.47 14.48
N ALA A 112 -2.63 -5.05 13.32
CA ALA A 112 -2.29 -3.67 13.04
C ALA A 112 -3.59 -2.83 12.89
N PRO A 113 -3.67 -1.65 13.49
CA PRO A 113 -4.86 -0.79 13.35
C PRO A 113 -5.05 -0.38 11.89
N HIS A 114 -6.19 -0.75 11.30
CA HIS A 114 -6.47 -0.40 9.91
C HIS A 114 -7.97 -0.31 9.64
N MET A 115 -8.31 0.30 8.52
CA MET A 115 -9.65 0.35 7.94
C MET A 115 -9.56 0.14 6.44
N MET A 116 -10.35 -0.77 5.90
CA MET A 116 -10.47 -1.00 4.47
C MET A 116 -11.84 -0.57 3.97
N HIS A 117 -11.89 0.11 2.82
CA HIS A 117 -13.12 0.37 2.08
C HIS A 117 -12.99 -0.13 0.63
N LEU A 118 -13.91 -0.98 0.21
CA LEU A 118 -14.07 -1.37 -1.19
C LEU A 118 -15.30 -0.68 -1.75
N PHE A 119 -15.10 0.20 -2.72
CA PHE A 119 -16.16 0.88 -3.43
C PHE A 119 -16.65 0.03 -4.59
N GLU A 120 -17.96 0.04 -4.83
CA GLU A 120 -18.59 -0.80 -5.85
C GLU A 120 -18.02 -0.54 -7.26
N SER A 121 -17.70 0.72 -7.57
CA SER A 121 -17.22 1.10 -8.89
C SER A 121 -16.39 2.39 -8.86
N GLY A 122 -15.67 2.65 -9.96
CA GLY A 122 -14.82 3.82 -10.15
C GLY A 122 -13.57 3.50 -10.96
N GLY A 123 -13.21 2.23 -11.04
CA GLY A 123 -12.03 1.78 -11.77
C GLY A 123 -10.72 2.18 -11.09
N HIS A 124 -9.69 2.39 -11.91
CA HIS A 124 -8.33 2.72 -11.47
C HIS A 124 -7.98 4.18 -11.70
N GLY A 125 -7.09 4.74 -10.84
CA GLY A 125 -6.49 6.04 -11.10
C GLY A 125 -7.40 7.24 -10.86
N ILE A 126 -8.46 7.09 -10.08
CA ILE A 126 -9.52 8.10 -9.90
C ILE A 126 -9.21 9.21 -8.89
N GLY A 127 -8.03 9.17 -8.24
CA GLY A 127 -7.61 10.24 -7.34
C GLY A 127 -8.59 10.49 -6.19
N LEU A 128 -9.27 11.65 -6.18
CA LEU A 128 -10.27 11.99 -5.17
C LEU A 128 -11.63 11.28 -5.36
N GLY A 129 -11.78 10.50 -6.43
CA GLY A 129 -13.02 9.75 -6.70
C GLY A 129 -14.22 10.61 -7.08
N GLU A 130 -14.00 11.85 -7.52
CA GLU A 130 -15.09 12.78 -7.87
C GLU A 130 -16.06 12.16 -8.88
N GLY A 131 -17.35 12.22 -8.56
CA GLY A 131 -18.41 11.65 -9.39
C GLY A 131 -18.49 10.12 -9.40
N THR A 132 -17.76 9.44 -8.52
CA THR A 132 -17.81 7.98 -8.32
C THR A 132 -18.27 7.66 -6.89
N PRO A 133 -18.64 6.40 -6.59
CA PRO A 133 -18.92 5.96 -5.21
C PRO A 133 -17.76 6.21 -4.24
N ALA A 134 -16.52 6.33 -4.73
CA ALA A 134 -15.35 6.59 -3.90
C ALA A 134 -15.19 8.07 -3.49
N GLN A 135 -16.06 8.96 -3.97
CA GLN A 135 -16.04 10.36 -3.52
C GLN A 135 -16.21 10.44 -2.00
N GLY A 136 -15.34 11.18 -1.34
CA GLY A 136 -15.35 11.33 0.13
C GLY A 136 -14.44 10.34 0.88
N TRP A 137 -13.68 9.50 0.19
CA TRP A 137 -12.75 8.57 0.82
C TRP A 137 -11.71 9.28 1.70
N ILE A 138 -11.31 10.50 1.34
CA ILE A 138 -10.27 11.23 2.08
C ILE A 138 -10.80 11.73 3.44
N GLU A 139 -12.05 12.16 3.51
CA GLU A 139 -12.73 12.55 4.74
C GLU A 139 -12.90 11.33 5.67
N GLU A 140 -13.23 10.18 5.12
CA GLU A 140 -13.31 8.92 5.87
C GLU A 140 -11.94 8.52 6.43
N ALA A 141 -10.88 8.60 5.60
CA ALA A 141 -9.52 8.32 6.02
C ALA A 141 -9.06 9.26 7.16
N LEU A 142 -9.35 10.56 7.05
CA LEU A 142 -9.03 11.54 8.08
C LEU A 142 -9.77 11.23 9.39
N ALA A 143 -11.07 10.97 9.33
CA ALA A 143 -11.85 10.59 10.50
C ALA A 143 -11.32 9.33 11.17
N PHE A 144 -10.95 8.31 10.39
CA PHE A 144 -10.31 7.10 10.92
C PHE A 144 -8.96 7.41 11.59
N PHE A 145 -8.16 8.28 11.02
CA PHE A 145 -6.84 8.62 11.58
C PHE A 145 -6.90 9.49 12.84
N GLU A 146 -7.99 10.23 13.05
CA GLU A 146 -8.20 11.06 14.23
C GLU A 146 -8.82 10.30 15.41
N ALA A 147 -9.51 9.19 15.13
CA ALA A 147 -10.06 8.30 16.14
C ALA A 147 -8.99 7.43 16.82
#